data_1a724977f006cb85f0da03d391850310
#
_entry.id   1a724977f006cb85f0da03d391850310
#
_cell.length_a   1.000
_cell.length_b   1.000
_cell.length_c   1.000
_cell.angle_alpha   90.00
_cell.angle_beta   90.00
_cell.angle_gamma   90.00
#
_symmetry.space_group_name_H-M   'P 1'
#
loop_
_entity.id
_entity.type
_entity.pdbx_description
1 polymer ?
#
loop_
_entity_poly.entity_id
_entity_poly.type
_entity_poly.pdbx_seq_one_letter_code
_entity_poly.pdbx_strand_id
1 'polypeptide(L)' 'MTIAEISIQNNSKIKITKDTVNGVTFGQIRLWRLDNNSNRYVPTQKGVGFELKHINEIIKSLSLLSHSESNIIGES' A
#
# COMPACT_ATOMS: atom_id res chain seq x y z
N MET A 1 5.16 4.09 -11.72
CA MET A 1 5.70 5.27 -11.03
C MET A 1 5.39 5.19 -9.53
N THR A 2 6.38 5.39 -8.72
CA THR A 2 6.20 5.37 -7.28
C THR A 2 5.62 6.70 -6.81
N ILE A 3 4.48 6.62 -6.12
CA ILE A 3 3.80 7.80 -5.59
C ILE A 3 4.26 8.06 -4.15
N ALA A 4 4.43 7.01 -3.35
CA ALA A 4 4.82 7.16 -1.97
C ALA A 4 5.51 5.91 -1.45
N GLU A 5 6.36 6.09 -0.45
CA GLU A 5 7.00 5.00 0.26
C GLU A 5 6.86 5.25 1.75
N ILE A 6 6.43 4.22 2.46
CA ILE A 6 6.20 4.32 3.90
C ILE A 6 7.01 3.24 4.58
N SER A 7 7.99 3.65 5.37
CA SER A 7 8.80 2.71 6.14
C SER A 7 7.98 2.24 7.34
N ILE A 8 7.83 0.92 7.49
CA ILE A 8 7.02 0.36 8.56
C ILE A 8 7.83 -0.44 9.56
N GLN A 9 8.96 -0.97 9.14
CA GLN A 9 9.88 -1.72 10.00
C GLN A 9 11.28 -1.53 9.43
N ASN A 10 12.28 -2.05 10.14
CA ASN A 10 13.66 -1.81 9.76
C ASN A 10 13.99 -2.20 8.32
N ASN A 11 13.45 -3.30 7.84
CA ASN A 11 13.79 -3.82 6.51
C ASN A 11 12.55 -3.99 5.64
N SER A 12 11.51 -3.24 5.94
CA SER A 12 10.24 -3.34 5.19
C SER A 12 9.64 -1.97 4.96
N LYS A 13 8.99 -1.83 3.82
CA LYS A 13 8.26 -0.61 3.52
C LYS A 13 7.07 -0.93 2.62
N ILE A 14 6.10 -0.05 2.66
CA ILE A 14 4.95 -0.12 1.76
C ILE A 14 5.21 0.89 0.65
N LYS A 15 5.08 0.46 -0.60
CA LYS A 15 5.13 1.36 -1.74
C LYS A 15 3.75 1.49 -2.36
N ILE A 16 3.41 2.71 -2.68
CA ILE A 16 2.18 3.02 -3.41
C ILE A 16 2.60 3.46 -4.79
N THR A 17 2.15 2.75 -5.80
CA THR A 17 2.56 3.02 -7.17
C THR A 17 1.35 3.25 -8.06
N LYS A 18 1.60 3.87 -9.21
CA LYS A 18 0.57 4.20 -10.18
C LYS A 18 1.13 3.92 -11.56
N ASP A 19 0.41 3.16 -12.36
CA ASP A 19 0.83 2.81 -13.71
C ASP A 19 -0.36 2.82 -14.65
N THR A 20 -0.10 3.13 -15.92
CA THR A 20 -1.13 3.13 -16.93
C THR A 20 -0.77 2.08 -17.97
N VAL A 21 -1.72 1.19 -18.25
CA VAL A 21 -1.56 0.13 -19.24
C VAL A 21 -2.77 0.16 -20.16
N ASN A 22 -2.52 0.31 -21.47
CA ASN A 22 -3.58 0.34 -22.47
C ASN A 22 -4.68 1.34 -22.14
N GLY A 23 -4.29 2.52 -21.65
CA GLY A 23 -5.25 3.57 -21.34
C GLY A 23 -5.96 3.42 -20.00
N VAL A 24 -5.69 2.36 -19.25
CA VAL A 24 -6.30 2.14 -17.94
C VAL A 24 -5.24 2.39 -16.87
N THR A 25 -5.58 3.20 -15.89
CA THR A 25 -4.67 3.53 -14.81
C THR A 25 -4.96 2.67 -13.59
N PHE A 26 -3.90 2.10 -13.04
CA PHE A 26 -3.96 1.22 -11.89
C PHE A 26 -3.16 1.80 -10.75
N GLY A 27 -3.67 1.62 -9.53
CA GLY A 27 -2.92 1.88 -8.32
C GLY A 27 -2.53 0.56 -7.69
N GLN A 28 -1.45 0.56 -6.93
CA GLN A 28 -1.01 -0.63 -6.24
C GLN A 28 -0.43 -0.25 -4.89
N ILE A 29 -0.77 -1.04 -3.89
CA ILE A 29 -0.21 -0.92 -2.54
C ILE A 29 0.47 -2.25 -2.27
N ARG A 30 1.79 -2.23 -2.04
CA ARG A 30 2.56 -3.48 -1.90
C ARG A 30 3.64 -3.35 -0.85
N LEU A 31 3.82 -4.45 -0.12
CA LEU A 31 4.92 -4.57 0.83
C LEU A 31 6.20 -4.89 0.08
N TRP A 32 7.25 -4.17 0.41
CA TRP A 32 8.60 -4.40 -0.12
C TRP A 32 9.51 -4.75 1.04
N ARG A 33 10.46 -5.62 0.79
CA ARG A 33 11.38 -6.09 1.81
C ARG A 33 12.81 -5.95 1.32
N LEU A 34 13.71 -5.63 2.23
CA LEU A 34 15.12 -5.54 1.89
C LEU A 34 15.69 -6.93 1.62
N ASP A 35 16.30 -7.08 0.46
CA ASP A 35 17.02 -8.30 0.12
C ASP A 35 18.47 -8.13 0.54
N ASN A 36 18.90 -8.95 1.48
CA ASN A 36 20.25 -8.83 2.04
C ASN A 36 21.34 -9.14 1.01
N ASN A 37 21.06 -9.96 0.03
CA ASN A 37 22.06 -10.32 -0.98
C ASN A 37 22.34 -9.16 -1.93
N SER A 38 21.31 -8.48 -2.38
CA SER A 38 21.46 -7.37 -3.33
C SER A 38 21.51 -6.01 -2.63
N ASN A 39 21.18 -5.98 -1.35
CA ASN A 39 21.07 -4.75 -0.58
C ASN A 39 20.05 -3.79 -1.20
N ARG A 40 18.99 -4.32 -1.77
CA ARG A 40 17.92 -3.56 -2.40
C ARG A 40 16.57 -4.02 -1.89
N TYR A 41 15.61 -3.12 -1.91
CA TYR A 41 14.23 -3.47 -1.61
C TYR A 41 13.63 -4.15 -2.82
N VAL A 42 12.95 -5.26 -2.57
CA VAL A 42 12.28 -6.03 -3.62
C VAL A 42 10.82 -6.21 -3.26
N PRO A 43 9.93 -6.30 -4.26
CA PRO A 43 8.51 -6.49 -3.98
C PRO A 43 8.23 -7.88 -3.44
N THR A 44 7.25 -7.97 -2.55
CA THR A 44 6.78 -9.26 -2.05
C THR A 44 5.43 -9.56 -2.70
N GLN A 45 4.88 -10.72 -2.38
CA GLN A 45 3.58 -11.09 -2.87
C GLN A 45 2.44 -10.43 -2.09
N LYS A 46 2.77 -9.73 -1.01
CA LYS A 46 1.77 -9.06 -0.18
C LYS A 46 1.46 -7.70 -0.75
N GLY A 47 0.35 -7.61 -1.43
CA GLY A 47 -0.07 -6.37 -2.04
C GLY A 47 -1.38 -6.52 -2.76
N VAL A 48 -1.93 -5.40 -3.19
CA VAL A 48 -3.18 -5.37 -3.92
C VAL A 48 -3.11 -4.29 -4.99
N GLY A 49 -3.61 -4.63 -6.17
CA GLY A 49 -3.73 -3.68 -7.28
C GLY A 49 -5.19 -3.41 -7.56
N PHE A 50 -5.48 -2.25 -8.08
CA PHE A 50 -6.85 -1.86 -8.38
C PHE A 50 -6.86 -0.79 -9.47
N GLU A 51 -7.96 -0.72 -10.22
CA GLU A 51 -8.14 0.37 -11.15
C GLU A 51 -8.38 1.66 -10.39
N LEU A 52 -7.80 2.75 -10.88
CA LEU A 52 -7.86 4.02 -10.18
C LEU A 52 -9.28 4.57 -10.04
N LYS A 53 -10.21 4.09 -10.86
CA LYS A 53 -11.61 4.52 -10.74
C LYS A 53 -12.22 4.18 -9.39
N HIS A 54 -11.63 3.24 -8.65
CA HIS A 54 -12.11 2.84 -7.34
C HIS A 54 -11.46 3.59 -6.19
N ILE A 55 -10.59 4.57 -6.50
CA ILE A 55 -9.75 5.18 -5.47
C ILE A 55 -10.56 5.90 -4.39
N ASN A 56 -11.65 6.54 -4.75
CA ASN A 56 -12.43 7.29 -3.76
C ASN A 56 -13.05 6.36 -2.72
N GLU A 57 -13.52 5.20 -3.14
CA GLU A 57 -14.07 4.23 -2.20
C GLU A 57 -12.98 3.62 -1.33
N ILE A 58 -11.80 3.41 -1.92
CA ILE A 58 -10.67 2.85 -1.17
C ILE A 58 -10.23 3.85 -0.11
N ILE A 59 -10.10 5.12 -0.46
CA ILE A 59 -9.73 6.16 0.50
C ILE A 59 -10.73 6.22 1.64
N LYS A 60 -12.02 6.22 1.30
CA LYS A 60 -13.07 6.27 2.29
C LYS A 60 -13.01 5.08 3.22
N SER A 61 -12.81 3.89 2.66
CA SER A 61 -12.76 2.67 3.46
C SER A 61 -11.54 2.64 4.36
N LEU A 62 -10.39 3.08 3.86
CA LEU A 62 -9.19 3.16 4.66
C LEU A 62 -9.34 4.16 5.80
N SER A 63 -10.06 5.25 5.56
CA SER A 63 -10.34 6.22 6.63
C SER A 63 -11.17 5.59 7.73
N LEU A 64 -12.05 4.67 7.38
CA LEU A 64 -12.85 3.97 8.38
C LEU A 64 -12.01 3.09 9.30
N LEU A 65 -10.86 2.62 8.83
CA LEU A 65 -9.96 1.87 9.70
C LEU A 65 -9.53 2.69 10.90
N SER A 66 -9.23 3.96 10.66
CA SER A 66 -8.82 4.85 11.73
C SER A 66 -9.95 5.02 12.76
N HIS A 67 -11.17 5.19 12.29
CA HIS A 67 -12.33 5.30 13.19
C HIS A 67 -12.62 4.00 13.91
N SER A 68 -12.51 2.88 13.19
CA SER A 68 -12.74 1.58 13.80
C SER A 68 -11.71 1.30 14.88
N GLU A 69 -10.47 1.68 14.63
CA GLU A 69 -9.41 1.51 15.60
C GLU A 69 -9.70 2.31 16.87
N SER A 70 -10.20 3.54 16.72
CA SER A 70 -10.57 4.36 17.85
C SER A 70 -11.66 3.71 18.68
N ASN A 71 -12.61 3.06 18.03
CA ASN A 71 -13.68 2.37 18.69
C ASN A 71 -13.21 1.09 19.39
N ILE A 72 -12.27 0.41 18.75
CA ILE A 72 -11.75 -0.86 19.24
C ILE A 72 -10.87 -0.69 20.46
N ILE A 73 -10.26 0.45 20.61
CA ILE A 73 -9.40 0.71 21.76
C ILE A 73 -10.12 0.42 23.06
N GLY A 74 -11.40 0.74 23.11
CA GLY A 74 -12.18 0.44 24.29
C GLY A 74 -12.39 -1.04 24.51
N GLU A 75 -12.22 -1.84 23.51
CA GLU A 75 -12.44 -3.27 23.56
C GLU A 75 -11.16 -4.05 23.75
N SER A 76 -10.10 -3.45 23.37
CA SER A 76 -8.80 -4.10 23.44
C SER A 76 -8.20 -3.93 24.80
#